data_4eccdeeb2a4ebfe3499d7101ff6f8a21
#
_entry.id   4eccdeeb2a4ebfe3499d7101ff6f8a21
#
_cell.length_a   1.000
_cell.length_b   1.000
_cell.length_c   1.000
_cell.angle_alpha   90.00
_cell.angle_beta   90.00
_cell.angle_gamma   90.00
#
_symmetry.space_group_name_H-M   'P 1'
#
loop_
_entity.id
_entity.type
_entity.pdbx_description
1 polymer ?
#
loop_
_entity_poly.entity_id
_entity_poly.type
_entity_poly.pdbx_seq_one_letter_code
_entity_poly.pdbx_strand_id
1 'polypeptide(L)'
;FEYADAGYTAYKTQHTTTVPRQDMVYVGANDGMLHAINADTGEETWAYVPEMLLPRLYKLADKLYSTYHEYSVDGSPTQADVRDSSSTWRTILVGGLNLGGRGYYALDITDPASPKVLWEVSNSTTGFANMGYSFGRPEIVKLKDGTWVALLTSGYNNISPGDGQGYLYVVDAVTGALIRTIGTGVGSAASAVTGVCATAPCPSGLAQIRAWVDNAKFDNTVQRVYGGDLFGNLWRFDVNGDVGASGYDAQLLATLRGPSSNVQSLTARPELGKVAGYAVVFVGTGRYLGATDLSNAEV
;
A
#
# COMPACT_ATOMS: atom_id res chain seq x y z
N PHE A 1 19.12 -2.90 7.46
CA PHE A 1 18.96 -4.35 7.23
C PHE A 1 20.31 -5.02 7.06
N GLU A 2 20.34 -6.35 7.24
CA GLU A 2 21.52 -7.21 7.10
C GLU A 2 21.09 -8.52 6.43
N TYR A 3 20.42 -8.42 5.26
CA TYR A 3 19.88 -9.60 4.60
C TYR A 3 20.95 -10.66 4.33
N ALA A 4 20.58 -11.91 4.59
CA ALA A 4 21.43 -13.08 4.31
C ALA A 4 21.48 -13.42 2.81
N ASP A 5 20.68 -12.74 2.01
CA ASP A 5 20.62 -12.94 0.56
C ASP A 5 21.96 -12.61 -0.12
N ALA A 6 22.29 -13.39 -1.15
CA ALA A 6 23.56 -13.28 -1.85
C ALA A 6 23.81 -11.87 -2.40
N GLY A 7 25.00 -11.33 -2.16
CA GLY A 7 25.43 -10.01 -2.64
C GLY A 7 24.96 -8.83 -1.81
N TYR A 8 24.06 -9.01 -0.81
CA TYR A 8 23.54 -7.86 -0.06
C TYR A 8 24.61 -7.14 0.75
N THR A 9 25.49 -7.89 1.43
CA THR A 9 26.59 -7.28 2.21
C THR A 9 27.47 -6.39 1.35
N ALA A 10 27.82 -6.83 0.12
CA ALA A 10 28.59 -6.02 -0.81
C ALA A 10 27.84 -4.78 -1.27
N TYR A 11 26.54 -4.91 -1.61
CA TYR A 11 25.65 -3.82 -1.97
C TYR A 11 25.57 -2.77 -0.85
N LYS A 12 25.30 -3.22 0.38
CA LYS A 12 25.23 -2.35 1.54
C LYS A 12 26.55 -1.60 1.76
N THR A 13 27.68 -2.31 1.77
CA THR A 13 29.01 -1.71 1.94
C THR A 13 29.32 -0.68 0.86
N GLN A 14 28.96 -0.98 -0.40
CA GLN A 14 29.12 -0.05 -1.51
C GLN A 14 28.44 1.30 -1.21
N HIS A 15 27.21 1.27 -0.70
CA HIS A 15 26.35 2.44 -0.55
C HIS A 15 26.40 3.11 0.84
N THR A 16 27.05 2.50 1.81
CA THR A 16 27.22 3.10 3.15
C THR A 16 28.64 3.47 3.49
N THR A 17 29.64 2.85 2.85
CA THR A 17 31.05 3.02 3.21
C THR A 17 31.92 3.39 2.03
N THR A 18 31.81 2.68 0.90
CA THR A 18 32.70 2.89 -0.27
C THR A 18 32.32 4.16 -1.05
N VAL A 19 31.04 4.30 -1.37
CA VAL A 19 30.44 5.48 -1.98
C VAL A 19 29.15 5.78 -1.22
N PRO A 20 29.23 6.43 -0.05
CA PRO A 20 28.04 6.72 0.75
C PRO A 20 27.01 7.50 -0.05
N ARG A 21 25.77 7.05 0.02
CA ARG A 21 24.65 7.78 -0.60
C ARG A 21 24.29 8.99 0.24
N GLN A 22 23.85 10.04 -0.44
CA GLN A 22 23.26 11.19 0.20
C GLN A 22 21.96 10.78 0.90
N ASP A 23 21.80 11.17 2.16
CA ASP A 23 20.56 11.00 2.89
C ASP A 23 19.47 11.92 2.32
N MET A 24 18.30 11.34 2.05
CA MET A 24 17.18 12.02 1.41
C MET A 24 15.90 11.89 2.22
N VAL A 25 15.08 12.93 2.17
CA VAL A 25 13.68 12.92 2.64
C VAL A 25 12.77 12.93 1.43
N TYR A 26 11.88 11.94 1.34
CA TYR A 26 10.89 11.85 0.27
C TYR A 26 9.51 12.20 0.81
N VAL A 27 8.85 13.18 0.21
CA VAL A 27 7.54 13.67 0.64
C VAL A 27 6.63 13.94 -0.54
N GLY A 28 5.42 13.41 -0.50
CA GLY A 28 4.37 13.73 -1.47
C GLY A 28 3.71 15.06 -1.14
N ALA A 29 3.23 15.77 -2.16
CA ALA A 29 2.54 17.03 -2.00
C ALA A 29 1.34 17.19 -2.95
N ASN A 30 0.46 18.14 -2.63
CA ASN A 30 -0.75 18.41 -3.42
C ASN A 30 -0.50 19.34 -4.62
N ASP A 31 0.73 19.69 -4.87
CA ASP A 31 1.17 20.32 -6.13
C ASP A 31 1.35 19.33 -7.29
N GLY A 32 1.13 18.04 -7.01
CA GLY A 32 1.20 16.97 -8.00
C GLY A 32 2.52 16.19 -8.00
N MET A 33 3.40 16.43 -7.04
CA MET A 33 4.76 15.90 -7.05
C MET A 33 5.12 15.10 -5.81
N LEU A 34 6.02 14.14 -6.00
CA LEU A 34 6.86 13.58 -4.95
C LEU A 34 8.17 14.35 -4.96
N HIS A 35 8.50 15.01 -3.86
CA HIS A 35 9.74 15.75 -3.68
C HIS A 35 10.82 14.90 -3.02
N ALA A 36 12.04 15.06 -3.49
CA ALA A 36 13.24 14.49 -2.87
C ALA A 36 14.13 15.61 -2.38
N ILE A 37 14.26 15.70 -1.07
CA ILE A 37 14.94 16.76 -0.37
C ILE A 37 16.22 16.19 0.23
N ASN A 38 17.34 16.88 0.00
CA ASN A 38 18.60 16.56 0.66
C ASN A 38 18.45 16.74 2.17
N ALA A 39 18.69 15.69 2.94
CA ALA A 39 18.44 15.69 4.39
C ALA A 39 19.40 16.59 5.17
N ASP A 40 20.60 16.90 4.62
CA ASP A 40 21.59 17.73 5.28
C ASP A 40 21.39 19.22 4.99
N THR A 41 20.98 19.56 3.76
CA THR A 41 20.87 20.98 3.34
C THR A 41 19.43 21.48 3.36
N GLY A 42 18.44 20.60 3.28
CA GLY A 42 17.03 20.96 3.12
C GLY A 42 16.67 21.42 1.71
N GLU A 43 17.59 21.34 0.75
CA GLU A 43 17.34 21.72 -0.64
C GLU A 43 16.66 20.58 -1.42
N GLU A 44 15.72 20.92 -2.29
CA GLU A 44 15.13 19.96 -3.22
C GLU A 44 16.17 19.56 -4.27
N THR A 45 16.39 18.24 -4.39
CA THR A 45 17.29 17.68 -5.39
C THR A 45 16.55 17.41 -6.70
N TRP A 46 15.33 16.87 -6.59
CA TRP A 46 14.44 16.61 -7.72
C TRP A 46 12.99 16.44 -7.24
N ALA A 47 12.06 16.56 -8.18
CA ALA A 47 10.66 16.22 -7.98
C ALA A 47 10.17 15.29 -9.10
N TYR A 48 9.27 14.36 -8.74
CA TYR A 48 8.68 13.40 -9.66
C TYR A 48 7.18 13.61 -9.76
N VAL A 49 6.67 13.73 -10.99
CA VAL A 49 5.24 13.82 -11.29
C VAL A 49 4.77 12.46 -11.82
N PRO A 50 3.89 11.74 -11.10
CA PRO A 50 3.28 10.52 -11.64
C PRO A 50 2.51 10.82 -12.93
N GLU A 51 2.72 10.01 -13.99
CA GLU A 51 2.07 10.18 -15.29
C GLU A 51 0.54 10.18 -15.16
N MET A 52 0.00 9.36 -14.26
CA MET A 52 -1.44 9.28 -13.99
C MET A 52 -2.05 10.59 -13.47
N LEU A 53 -1.24 11.56 -13.01
CA LEU A 53 -1.70 12.88 -12.55
C LEU A 53 -1.64 13.96 -13.65
N LEU A 54 -0.83 13.77 -14.71
CA LEU A 54 -0.62 14.76 -15.77
C LEU A 54 -1.94 15.32 -16.34
N PRO A 55 -3.00 14.51 -16.61
CA PRO A 55 -4.24 14.99 -17.21
C PRO A 55 -5.00 16.02 -16.38
N ARG A 56 -4.64 16.24 -15.11
CA ARG A 56 -5.35 17.15 -14.22
C ARG A 56 -4.48 18.24 -13.58
N LEU A 57 -3.18 18.24 -13.82
CA LEU A 57 -2.27 19.25 -13.26
C LEU A 57 -2.59 20.68 -13.71
N TYR A 58 -3.23 20.86 -14.90
CA TYR A 58 -3.67 22.18 -15.36
C TYR A 58 -4.61 22.88 -14.36
N LYS A 59 -5.32 22.12 -13.51
CA LYS A 59 -6.22 22.68 -12.48
C LYS A 59 -5.47 23.52 -11.45
N LEU A 60 -4.18 23.24 -11.19
CA LEU A 60 -3.36 24.03 -10.29
C LEU A 60 -3.22 25.51 -10.73
N ALA A 61 -3.39 25.77 -12.02
CA ALA A 61 -3.36 27.12 -12.58
C ALA A 61 -4.72 27.84 -12.55
N ASP A 62 -5.79 27.18 -12.09
CA ASP A 62 -7.12 27.77 -12.00
C ASP A 62 -7.17 28.80 -10.87
N LYS A 63 -7.74 29.99 -11.16
CA LYS A 63 -7.91 31.09 -10.19
C LYS A 63 -8.78 30.68 -8.99
N LEU A 64 -9.65 29.70 -9.16
CA LEU A 64 -10.54 29.18 -8.13
C LEU A 64 -10.00 27.93 -7.44
N TYR A 65 -8.76 27.52 -7.71
CA TYR A 65 -8.18 26.29 -7.17
C TYR A 65 -8.29 26.21 -5.64
N SER A 66 -8.13 27.32 -4.93
CA SER A 66 -8.29 27.36 -3.48
C SER A 66 -9.70 26.97 -2.99
N THR A 67 -10.73 27.12 -3.86
CA THR A 67 -12.10 26.71 -3.58
C THR A 67 -12.35 25.24 -3.95
N TYR A 68 -11.62 24.72 -4.93
CA TYR A 68 -11.79 23.36 -5.48
C TYR A 68 -10.50 22.55 -5.34
N HIS A 69 -9.82 22.71 -4.20
CA HIS A 69 -8.59 21.99 -3.91
C HIS A 69 -8.73 20.48 -4.13
N GLU A 70 -7.81 19.90 -4.88
CA GLU A 70 -7.73 18.45 -5.10
C GLU A 70 -6.45 17.88 -4.47
N TYR A 71 -6.57 16.69 -3.92
CA TYR A 71 -5.39 15.93 -3.51
C TYR A 71 -4.65 15.39 -4.73
N SER A 72 -3.34 15.19 -4.61
CA SER A 72 -2.47 14.73 -5.69
C SER A 72 -1.57 13.60 -5.21
N VAL A 73 -0.31 13.86 -4.87
CA VAL A 73 0.58 12.85 -4.27
C VAL A 73 0.45 12.95 -2.76
N ASP A 74 -0.54 12.22 -2.22
CA ASP A 74 -0.94 12.33 -0.81
C ASP A 74 -0.49 11.11 0.03
N GLY A 75 0.01 10.05 -0.62
CA GLY A 75 0.44 8.82 0.03
C GLY A 75 1.88 8.89 0.55
N SER A 76 2.10 8.43 1.80
CA SER A 76 3.44 8.23 2.32
C SER A 76 4.14 7.07 1.61
N PRO A 77 5.29 7.28 0.96
CA PRO A 77 5.99 6.21 0.28
C PRO A 77 6.66 5.24 1.26
N THR A 78 6.96 4.05 0.75
CA THR A 78 7.76 3.03 1.45
C THR A 78 9.00 2.75 0.62
N GLN A 79 10.16 2.70 1.26
CA GLN A 79 11.40 2.31 0.61
C GLN A 79 11.92 0.98 1.14
N ALA A 80 12.60 0.23 0.29
CA ALA A 80 13.32 -0.99 0.66
C ALA A 80 14.43 -1.32 -0.33
N ASP A 81 15.41 -2.07 0.13
CA ASP A 81 16.37 -2.74 -0.74
C ASP A 81 15.74 -4.04 -1.23
N VAL A 82 15.75 -4.23 -2.53
CA VAL A 82 15.19 -5.41 -3.22
C VAL A 82 16.21 -5.99 -4.19
N ARG A 83 16.05 -7.28 -4.50
CA ARG A 83 16.88 -7.95 -5.49
C ARG A 83 16.00 -8.35 -6.68
N ASP A 84 16.38 -7.93 -7.87
CA ASP A 84 15.65 -8.27 -9.09
C ASP A 84 15.93 -9.72 -9.57
N SER A 85 15.20 -10.18 -10.59
CA SER A 85 15.36 -11.49 -11.20
C SER A 85 16.75 -11.72 -11.84
N SER A 86 17.46 -10.63 -12.17
CA SER A 86 18.85 -10.66 -12.66
C SER A 86 19.87 -10.71 -11.52
N SER A 87 19.41 -10.86 -10.28
CA SER A 87 20.25 -10.88 -9.07
C SER A 87 20.93 -9.55 -8.76
N THR A 88 20.43 -8.44 -9.28
CA THR A 88 20.92 -7.09 -9.02
C THR A 88 20.16 -6.47 -7.85
N TRP A 89 20.88 -5.94 -6.87
CA TRP A 89 20.31 -5.20 -5.76
C TRP A 89 19.97 -3.75 -6.17
N ARG A 90 18.85 -3.27 -5.68
CA ARG A 90 18.36 -1.90 -5.87
C ARG A 90 17.72 -1.39 -4.59
N THR A 91 17.76 -0.09 -4.37
CA THR A 91 16.89 0.56 -3.40
C THR A 91 15.71 1.16 -4.17
N ILE A 92 14.51 0.76 -3.83
CA ILE A 92 13.29 1.26 -4.49
C ILE A 92 12.41 2.03 -3.51
N LEU A 93 11.60 2.91 -4.07
CA LEU A 93 10.55 3.64 -3.37
C LEU A 93 9.22 3.34 -4.07
N VAL A 94 8.20 2.94 -3.29
CA VAL A 94 6.84 2.69 -3.79
C VAL A 94 5.88 3.62 -3.06
N GLY A 95 5.06 4.37 -3.79
CA GLY A 95 4.07 5.31 -3.24
C GLY A 95 2.69 5.12 -3.83
N GLY A 96 1.67 5.41 -3.04
CA GLY A 96 0.28 5.55 -3.47
C GLY A 96 -0.13 7.02 -3.53
N LEU A 97 -1.32 7.28 -4.04
CA LEU A 97 -1.84 8.64 -4.18
C LEU A 97 -2.87 9.01 -3.10
N ASN A 98 -3.28 8.07 -2.25
CA ASN A 98 -4.37 8.24 -1.29
C ASN A 98 -5.63 8.83 -1.98
N LEU A 99 -6.16 9.93 -1.48
CA LEU A 99 -7.30 10.62 -2.11
C LEU A 99 -6.95 11.25 -3.46
N GLY A 100 -5.66 11.41 -3.74
CA GLY A 100 -5.12 11.91 -5.00
C GLY A 100 -5.34 11.00 -6.20
N GLY A 101 -5.65 9.72 -6.04
CA GLY A 101 -5.89 8.87 -7.20
C GLY A 101 -5.98 7.38 -6.90
N ARG A 102 -6.23 6.63 -7.97
CA ARG A 102 -6.40 5.18 -7.94
C ARG A 102 -5.19 4.51 -8.58
N GLY A 103 -4.05 4.65 -7.93
CA GLY A 103 -2.81 4.11 -8.48
C GLY A 103 -1.64 4.17 -7.52
N TYR A 104 -0.60 3.43 -7.91
CA TYR A 104 0.69 3.38 -7.23
C TYR A 104 1.81 3.55 -8.25
N TYR A 105 2.93 4.06 -7.78
CA TYR A 105 4.15 4.24 -8.57
C TYR A 105 5.36 3.69 -7.85
N ALA A 106 6.42 3.34 -8.59
CA ALA A 106 7.71 2.93 -8.06
C ALA A 106 8.86 3.60 -8.76
N LEU A 107 9.87 3.97 -7.97
CA LEU A 107 11.12 4.58 -8.43
C LEU A 107 12.31 3.73 -7.95
N ASP A 108 13.31 3.55 -8.80
CA ASP A 108 14.64 3.12 -8.41
C ASP A 108 15.40 4.37 -7.90
N ILE A 109 15.72 4.35 -6.61
CA ILE A 109 16.46 5.41 -5.92
C ILE A 109 17.83 4.92 -5.44
N THR A 110 18.38 3.89 -6.10
CA THR A 110 19.72 3.35 -5.80
C THR A 110 20.78 4.45 -5.88
N ASP A 111 20.66 5.32 -6.88
CA ASP A 111 21.33 6.62 -6.91
C ASP A 111 20.30 7.70 -6.53
N PRO A 112 20.38 8.27 -5.33
CA PRO A 112 19.40 9.25 -4.87
C PRO A 112 19.40 10.56 -5.64
N ALA A 113 20.47 10.87 -6.37
CA ALA A 113 20.56 12.07 -7.21
C ALA A 113 19.99 11.86 -8.63
N SER A 114 19.81 10.60 -9.06
CA SER A 114 19.38 10.25 -10.42
C SER A 114 18.35 9.12 -10.41
N PRO A 115 17.13 9.38 -9.90
CA PRO A 115 16.08 8.36 -9.79
C PRO A 115 15.64 7.90 -11.18
N LYS A 116 15.12 6.66 -11.24
CA LYS A 116 14.53 6.11 -12.46
C LYS A 116 13.11 5.64 -12.16
N VAL A 117 12.16 5.96 -13.02
CA VAL A 117 10.81 5.40 -12.94
C VAL A 117 10.91 3.91 -13.26
N LEU A 118 10.37 3.08 -12.38
CA LEU A 118 10.26 1.64 -12.60
C LEU A 118 8.91 1.30 -13.22
N TRP A 119 7.83 1.70 -12.57
CA TRP A 119 6.47 1.43 -13.03
C TRP A 119 5.44 2.36 -12.39
N GLU A 120 4.31 2.49 -13.07
CA GLU A 120 3.06 3.00 -12.53
C GLU A 120 1.95 2.00 -12.83
N VAL A 121 1.05 1.78 -11.86
CA VAL A 121 -0.16 0.96 -12.03
C VAL A 121 -1.36 1.72 -11.51
N SER A 122 -2.48 1.64 -12.24
CA SER A 122 -3.72 2.32 -11.88
C SER A 122 -4.92 1.42 -12.20
N ASN A 123 -6.11 1.87 -11.86
CA ASN A 123 -7.35 1.19 -12.21
C ASN A 123 -7.59 1.02 -13.74
N SER A 124 -6.82 1.70 -14.59
CA SER A 124 -6.80 1.50 -16.05
C SER A 124 -5.75 0.50 -16.51
N THR A 125 -4.84 0.06 -15.63
CA THR A 125 -3.85 -0.96 -15.95
C THR A 125 -4.50 -2.35 -15.95
N THR A 126 -4.19 -3.17 -16.93
CA THR A 126 -4.71 -4.55 -17.03
C THR A 126 -4.47 -5.33 -15.73
N GLY A 127 -5.51 -5.94 -15.19
CA GLY A 127 -5.48 -6.68 -13.93
C GLY A 127 -5.77 -5.85 -12.68
N PHE A 128 -5.83 -4.50 -12.78
CA PHE A 128 -6.06 -3.60 -11.65
C PHE A 128 -7.40 -2.84 -11.70
N ALA A 129 -8.37 -3.28 -12.51
CA ALA A 129 -9.67 -2.60 -12.65
C ALA A 129 -10.41 -2.38 -11.32
N ASN A 130 -10.16 -3.23 -10.33
CA ASN A 130 -10.72 -3.13 -8.98
C ASN A 130 -9.89 -2.24 -8.01
N MET A 131 -8.96 -1.45 -8.52
CA MET A 131 -8.22 -0.49 -7.70
C MET A 131 -9.05 0.77 -7.47
N GLY A 132 -9.28 1.08 -6.20
CA GLY A 132 -9.89 2.32 -5.73
C GLY A 132 -8.82 3.33 -5.30
N TYR A 133 -9.21 4.31 -4.49
CA TYR A 133 -8.27 5.28 -3.92
C TYR A 133 -7.20 4.58 -3.09
N SER A 134 -5.93 4.81 -3.41
CA SER A 134 -4.78 4.03 -2.93
C SER A 134 -4.29 4.47 -1.54
N PHE A 135 -5.20 4.40 -0.55
CA PHE A 135 -4.88 4.72 0.85
C PHE A 135 -4.02 3.66 1.55
N GLY A 136 -3.81 2.51 0.93
CA GLY A 136 -2.95 1.46 1.47
C GLY A 136 -1.47 1.84 1.36
N ARG A 137 -0.77 1.93 2.50
CA ARG A 137 0.68 2.06 2.47
C ARG A 137 1.29 0.77 1.92
N PRO A 138 2.11 0.81 0.86
CA PRO A 138 2.74 -0.37 0.29
C PRO A 138 3.62 -1.11 1.29
N GLU A 139 3.59 -2.44 1.26
CA GLU A 139 4.57 -3.30 1.94
C GLU A 139 5.52 -3.88 0.89
N ILE A 140 6.82 -3.80 1.12
CA ILE A 140 7.83 -4.37 0.23
C ILE A 140 8.50 -5.52 0.96
N VAL A 141 8.30 -6.74 0.45
CA VAL A 141 8.70 -7.98 1.11
C VAL A 141 9.20 -9.00 0.09
N LYS A 142 9.76 -10.11 0.57
CA LYS A 142 10.20 -11.24 -0.24
C LYS A 142 9.24 -12.41 -0.06
N LEU A 143 8.80 -13.05 -1.14
CA LEU A 143 8.06 -14.31 -1.11
C LEU A 143 9.00 -15.49 -0.76
N LYS A 144 8.42 -16.64 -0.41
CA LYS A 144 9.19 -17.86 -0.07
C LYS A 144 10.04 -18.40 -1.23
N ASP A 145 9.64 -18.12 -2.48
CA ASP A 145 10.41 -18.47 -3.66
C ASP A 145 11.59 -17.53 -3.96
N GLY A 146 11.76 -16.48 -3.14
CA GLY A 146 12.82 -15.50 -3.28
C GLY A 146 12.44 -14.26 -4.09
N THR A 147 11.24 -14.20 -4.67
CA THR A 147 10.76 -13.04 -5.44
C THR A 147 10.47 -11.84 -4.52
N TRP A 148 11.04 -10.70 -4.81
CA TRP A 148 10.72 -9.46 -4.13
C TRP A 148 9.46 -8.82 -4.71
N VAL A 149 8.51 -8.48 -3.84
CA VAL A 149 7.19 -7.98 -4.22
C VAL A 149 6.81 -6.71 -3.48
N ALA A 150 6.02 -5.88 -4.14
CA ALA A 150 5.22 -4.85 -3.51
C ALA A 150 3.80 -5.40 -3.29
N LEU A 151 3.32 -5.31 -2.07
CA LEU A 151 1.94 -5.65 -1.70
C LEU A 151 1.13 -4.37 -1.70
N LEU A 152 0.12 -4.31 -2.57
CA LEU A 152 -0.76 -3.17 -2.76
C LEU A 152 -2.21 -3.58 -2.46
N THR A 153 -3.06 -2.62 -2.13
CA THR A 153 -4.46 -2.90 -1.81
C THR A 153 -5.41 -2.17 -2.75
N SER A 154 -6.64 -2.68 -2.85
CA SER A 154 -7.70 -2.02 -3.62
C SER A 154 -8.15 -0.68 -3.03
N GLY A 155 -7.78 -0.39 -1.79
CA GLY A 155 -8.10 0.89 -1.17
C GLY A 155 -9.59 1.14 -1.02
N TYR A 156 -10.00 2.42 -1.08
CA TYR A 156 -11.39 2.83 -0.88
C TYR A 156 -12.08 3.15 -2.21
N ASN A 157 -13.41 2.97 -2.22
CA ASN A 157 -14.30 3.40 -3.29
C ASN A 157 -13.96 2.82 -4.69
N ASN A 158 -13.69 1.53 -4.76
CA ASN A 158 -13.40 0.80 -6.00
C ASN A 158 -14.68 0.33 -6.72
N ILE A 159 -15.54 1.27 -7.13
CA ILE A 159 -16.89 0.99 -7.64
C ILE A 159 -17.18 1.48 -9.06
N SER A 160 -16.29 2.21 -9.69
CA SER A 160 -16.51 2.68 -11.08
C SER A 160 -15.18 3.19 -11.66
N PRO A 161 -14.43 2.33 -12.36
CA PRO A 161 -14.57 0.89 -12.47
C PRO A 161 -14.30 0.19 -11.13
N GLY A 162 -14.70 -1.08 -11.05
CA GLY A 162 -14.50 -1.96 -9.90
C GLY A 162 -15.80 -2.58 -9.39
N ASP A 163 -15.67 -3.65 -8.63
CA ASP A 163 -16.79 -4.46 -8.12
C ASP A 163 -17.12 -4.19 -6.65
N GLY A 164 -16.34 -3.35 -5.97
CA GLY A 164 -16.51 -3.00 -4.56
C GLY A 164 -15.91 -4.00 -3.57
N GLN A 165 -15.32 -5.10 -4.02
CA GLN A 165 -14.68 -6.06 -3.14
C GLN A 165 -13.27 -5.61 -2.72
N GLY A 166 -12.81 -6.12 -1.58
CA GLY A 166 -11.44 -5.90 -1.11
C GLY A 166 -10.43 -6.81 -1.81
N TYR A 167 -9.33 -6.26 -2.29
CA TYR A 167 -8.26 -7.01 -2.97
C TYR A 167 -6.89 -6.65 -2.44
N LEU A 168 -6.06 -7.70 -2.28
CA LEU A 168 -4.62 -7.60 -2.15
C LEU A 168 -3.98 -7.93 -3.50
N TYR A 169 -3.16 -7.04 -4.03
CA TYR A 169 -2.36 -7.24 -5.24
C TYR A 169 -0.92 -7.57 -4.84
N VAL A 170 -0.38 -8.67 -5.37
CA VAL A 170 1.02 -9.06 -5.25
C VAL A 170 1.69 -8.70 -6.56
N VAL A 171 2.60 -7.74 -6.53
CA VAL A 171 3.24 -7.14 -7.72
C VAL A 171 4.74 -7.34 -7.63
N ASP A 172 5.39 -7.73 -8.71
CA ASP A 172 6.86 -7.74 -8.75
C ASP A 172 7.41 -6.35 -8.43
N ALA A 173 8.29 -6.26 -7.44
CA ALA A 173 8.72 -4.99 -6.87
C ALA A 173 9.47 -4.09 -7.87
N VAL A 174 10.13 -4.68 -8.87
CA VAL A 174 10.98 -3.96 -9.82
C VAL A 174 10.27 -3.71 -11.15
N THR A 175 9.47 -4.67 -11.61
CA THR A 175 8.84 -4.58 -12.94
C THR A 175 7.40 -4.08 -12.93
N GLY A 176 6.73 -4.08 -11.76
CA GLY A 176 5.31 -3.75 -11.65
C GLY A 176 4.37 -4.84 -12.17
N ALA A 177 4.90 -6.00 -12.61
CA ALA A 177 4.09 -7.08 -13.12
C ALA A 177 3.18 -7.66 -12.04
N LEU A 178 1.89 -7.79 -12.35
CA LEU A 178 0.92 -8.42 -11.45
C LEU A 178 1.19 -9.93 -11.39
N ILE A 179 1.63 -10.40 -10.23
CA ILE A 179 1.86 -11.82 -9.97
C ILE A 179 0.55 -12.48 -9.54
N ARG A 180 -0.22 -11.82 -8.65
CA ARG A 180 -1.44 -12.38 -8.08
C ARG A 180 -2.39 -11.32 -7.55
N THR A 181 -3.67 -11.63 -7.64
CA THR A 181 -4.76 -10.88 -6.96
C THR A 181 -5.45 -11.83 -5.99
N ILE A 182 -5.59 -11.41 -4.72
CA ILE A 182 -6.27 -12.18 -3.67
C ILE A 182 -7.46 -11.36 -3.19
N GLY A 183 -8.67 -11.83 -3.50
CA GLY A 183 -9.92 -11.15 -3.15
C GLY A 183 -10.51 -11.63 -1.83
N THR A 184 -11.14 -10.73 -1.08
CA THR A 184 -11.88 -11.06 0.14
C THR A 184 -13.25 -11.69 -0.15
N GLY A 185 -13.78 -11.49 -1.36
CA GLY A 185 -15.14 -11.91 -1.73
C GLY A 185 -16.23 -11.06 -1.07
N VAL A 186 -15.88 -9.95 -0.41
CA VAL A 186 -16.80 -9.11 0.37
C VAL A 186 -16.79 -7.68 -0.14
N GLY A 187 -18.00 -7.10 -0.23
CA GLY A 187 -18.25 -5.79 -0.83
C GLY A 187 -18.95 -5.89 -2.17
N SER A 188 -19.61 -4.81 -2.61
CA SER A 188 -20.33 -4.78 -3.88
C SER A 188 -20.43 -3.35 -4.43
N ALA A 189 -20.21 -3.19 -5.72
CA ALA A 189 -20.52 -1.95 -6.45
C ALA A 189 -22.01 -1.86 -6.83
N ALA A 190 -22.69 -3.00 -6.96
CA ALA A 190 -24.03 -3.10 -7.53
C ALA A 190 -25.14 -3.39 -6.52
N SER A 191 -24.80 -3.85 -5.31
CA SER A 191 -25.77 -4.33 -4.34
C SER A 191 -25.54 -3.79 -2.93
N ALA A 192 -26.59 -3.71 -2.14
CA ALA A 192 -26.50 -3.57 -0.69
C ALA A 192 -25.84 -4.82 -0.07
N VAL A 193 -25.24 -4.64 1.12
CA VAL A 193 -24.69 -5.74 1.91
C VAL A 193 -25.43 -5.79 3.24
N THR A 194 -26.19 -6.86 3.46
CA THR A 194 -27.05 -7.03 4.64
C THR A 194 -26.28 -6.83 5.94
N GLY A 195 -26.79 -5.99 6.80
CA GLY A 195 -26.18 -5.68 8.10
C GLY A 195 -24.98 -4.73 8.05
N VAL A 196 -24.69 -4.16 6.88
CA VAL A 196 -23.57 -3.21 6.65
C VAL A 196 -24.05 -1.94 5.93
N CYS A 197 -24.53 -2.06 4.69
CA CYS A 197 -25.06 -0.94 3.92
C CYS A 197 -26.47 -1.25 3.44
N ALA A 198 -27.41 -0.35 3.72
CA ALA A 198 -28.79 -0.51 3.31
C ALA A 198 -29.01 -0.35 1.79
N THR A 199 -28.09 0.31 1.09
CA THR A 199 -28.17 0.60 -0.35
C THR A 199 -26.85 0.34 -1.05
N ALA A 200 -26.91 0.09 -2.35
CA ALA A 200 -25.73 0.09 -3.22
C ALA A 200 -25.25 1.55 -3.51
N PRO A 201 -23.96 1.76 -3.81
CA PRO A 201 -22.85 0.82 -3.70
C PRO A 201 -22.41 0.59 -2.26
N CYS A 202 -21.81 -0.57 -2.00
CA CYS A 202 -21.33 -0.94 -0.68
C CYS A 202 -19.92 -1.56 -0.76
N PRO A 203 -18.88 -0.77 -1.06
CA PRO A 203 -17.52 -1.27 -1.17
C PRO A 203 -16.93 -1.59 0.21
N SER A 204 -16.19 -2.70 0.32
CA SER A 204 -15.60 -3.13 1.59
C SER A 204 -14.39 -2.31 2.03
N GLY A 205 -13.65 -1.71 1.08
CA GLY A 205 -12.61 -0.74 1.41
C GLY A 205 -11.40 -1.32 2.14
N LEU A 206 -10.76 -2.35 1.59
CA LEU A 206 -9.48 -2.87 2.08
C LEU A 206 -8.37 -1.87 1.74
N ALA A 207 -7.79 -1.22 2.76
CA ALA A 207 -6.74 -0.20 2.57
C ALA A 207 -5.43 -0.57 3.27
N GLN A 208 -5.41 -0.58 4.59
CA GLN A 208 -4.19 -0.76 5.36
C GLN A 208 -3.89 -2.23 5.62
N ILE A 209 -2.65 -2.64 5.34
CA ILE A 209 -2.16 -4.00 5.56
C ILE A 209 -0.86 -4.00 6.34
N ARG A 210 -0.52 -5.16 6.92
CA ARG A 210 0.78 -5.43 7.55
C ARG A 210 1.24 -6.83 7.22
N ALA A 211 2.46 -6.95 6.71
CA ALA A 211 3.13 -8.21 6.48
C ALA A 211 3.78 -8.73 7.76
N TRP A 212 3.56 -10.02 8.08
CA TRP A 212 4.30 -10.73 9.12
C TRP A 212 5.58 -11.30 8.54
N VAL A 213 6.70 -10.84 9.07
CA VAL A 213 8.04 -11.31 8.74
C VAL A 213 8.71 -11.70 10.05
N ASP A 214 9.20 -12.94 10.16
CA ASP A 214 9.74 -13.44 11.44
C ASP A 214 11.06 -12.76 11.83
N ASN A 215 11.90 -12.42 10.86
CA ASN A 215 13.22 -11.85 11.09
C ASN A 215 13.60 -10.79 10.05
N ALA A 216 12.81 -9.73 9.97
CA ALA A 216 12.92 -8.68 8.95
C ALA A 216 14.31 -8.02 8.85
N LYS A 217 15.16 -8.15 9.88
CA LYS A 217 16.53 -7.63 9.84
C LYS A 217 17.41 -8.43 8.88
N PHE A 218 17.26 -9.77 8.87
CA PHE A 218 18.13 -10.70 8.14
C PHE A 218 17.45 -11.40 6.98
N ASP A 219 16.14 -11.57 7.06
CA ASP A 219 15.33 -12.22 6.04
C ASP A 219 13.95 -11.60 5.99
N ASN A 220 13.69 -10.82 4.93
CA ASN A 220 12.41 -10.14 4.75
C ASN A 220 11.36 -11.04 4.07
N THR A 221 11.44 -12.37 4.28
CA THR A 221 10.47 -13.30 3.72
C THR A 221 9.14 -13.22 4.48
N VAL A 222 8.09 -12.81 3.78
CA VAL A 222 6.75 -12.69 4.33
C VAL A 222 6.15 -14.08 4.59
N GLN A 223 5.53 -14.24 5.77
CA GLN A 223 4.80 -15.46 6.14
C GLN A 223 3.31 -15.31 5.90
N ARG A 224 2.75 -14.17 6.24
CA ARG A 224 1.32 -13.85 6.18
C ARG A 224 1.14 -12.35 6.05
N VAL A 225 -0.01 -11.94 5.54
CA VAL A 225 -0.39 -10.52 5.50
C VAL A 225 -1.73 -10.35 6.23
N TYR A 226 -1.86 -9.29 6.99
CA TYR A 226 -3.11 -8.95 7.70
C TYR A 226 -3.62 -7.60 7.24
N GLY A 227 -4.94 -7.45 7.15
CA GLY A 227 -5.58 -6.20 6.77
C GLY A 227 -7.01 -6.12 7.27
N GLY A 228 -7.48 -4.91 7.49
CA GLY A 228 -8.84 -4.63 7.91
C GLY A 228 -9.66 -3.96 6.81
N ASP A 229 -10.98 -4.08 6.87
CA ASP A 229 -11.89 -3.41 5.97
C ASP A 229 -12.94 -2.53 6.69
N LEU A 230 -13.74 -1.76 5.92
CA LEU A 230 -14.79 -0.89 6.47
C LEU A 230 -15.96 -1.66 7.09
N PHE A 231 -16.06 -2.95 6.83
CA PHE A 231 -17.10 -3.83 7.40
C PHE A 231 -16.69 -4.46 8.74
N GLY A 232 -15.55 -4.00 9.29
CA GLY A 232 -15.01 -4.50 10.54
C GLY A 232 -14.36 -5.87 10.43
N ASN A 233 -14.12 -6.36 9.23
CA ASN A 233 -13.50 -7.65 9.03
C ASN A 233 -11.97 -7.51 9.13
N LEU A 234 -11.36 -8.41 9.90
CA LEU A 234 -9.92 -8.63 9.95
C LEU A 234 -9.59 -9.86 9.10
N TRP A 235 -8.79 -9.66 8.08
CA TRP A 235 -8.39 -10.66 7.10
C TRP A 235 -6.95 -11.12 7.31
N ARG A 236 -6.68 -12.40 6.98
CA ARG A 236 -5.35 -12.96 6.79
C ARG A 236 -5.22 -13.41 5.34
N PHE A 237 -4.23 -12.92 4.63
CA PHE A 237 -3.94 -13.27 3.24
C PHE A 237 -2.78 -14.26 3.16
N ASP A 238 -2.96 -15.31 2.38
CA ASP A 238 -1.92 -16.27 2.02
C ASP A 238 -1.26 -15.84 0.70
N VAL A 239 -0.06 -15.32 0.77
CA VAL A 239 0.69 -14.84 -0.41
C VAL A 239 1.68 -15.88 -0.94
N ASN A 240 1.88 -17.00 -0.23
CA ASN A 240 2.82 -18.07 -0.61
C ASN A 240 2.12 -19.40 -0.98
N GLY A 241 0.80 -19.50 -0.77
CA GLY A 241 0.04 -20.72 -1.06
C GLY A 241 0.16 -21.82 0.00
N ASP A 242 0.50 -21.49 1.25
CA ASP A 242 0.82 -22.48 2.28
C ASP A 242 0.12 -22.25 3.63
N VAL A 243 -0.74 -21.24 3.74
CA VAL A 243 -1.41 -20.88 5.00
C VAL A 243 -2.92 -21.07 4.92
N GLY A 244 -3.52 -20.82 3.76
CA GLY A 244 -4.95 -20.98 3.49
C GLY A 244 -5.31 -22.40 3.04
N ALA A 245 -6.55 -22.80 3.26
CA ALA A 245 -7.03 -24.12 2.88
C ALA A 245 -7.01 -24.37 1.36
N SER A 246 -7.22 -23.30 0.57
CA SER A 246 -7.20 -23.35 -0.89
C SER A 246 -5.88 -22.85 -1.49
N GLY A 247 -4.99 -22.32 -0.65
CA GLY A 247 -3.78 -21.59 -1.05
C GLY A 247 -4.09 -20.26 -1.74
N TYR A 248 -3.29 -19.24 -1.44
CA TYR A 248 -3.43 -17.90 -2.01
C TYR A 248 -4.82 -17.27 -1.79
N ASP A 249 -5.43 -17.50 -0.64
CA ASP A 249 -6.77 -17.03 -0.29
C ASP A 249 -6.73 -15.91 0.78
N ALA A 250 -7.87 -15.25 0.96
CA ALA A 250 -8.16 -14.37 2.08
C ALA A 250 -9.02 -15.13 3.10
N GLN A 251 -8.51 -15.28 4.30
CA GLN A 251 -9.24 -15.91 5.40
C GLN A 251 -9.77 -14.86 6.37
N LEU A 252 -11.08 -14.85 6.62
CA LEU A 252 -11.70 -14.04 7.65
C LEU A 252 -11.30 -14.57 9.03
N LEU A 253 -10.65 -13.74 9.84
CA LEU A 253 -10.27 -14.08 11.21
C LEU A 253 -11.31 -13.63 12.24
N ALA A 254 -11.87 -12.43 12.06
CA ALA A 254 -12.84 -11.83 12.96
C ALA A 254 -13.66 -10.77 12.23
N THR A 255 -14.87 -10.50 12.71
CA THR A 255 -15.67 -9.32 12.37
C THR A 255 -15.92 -8.54 13.66
N LEU A 256 -15.37 -7.32 13.74
CA LEU A 256 -15.46 -6.50 14.93
C LEU A 256 -16.77 -5.71 14.93
N ARG A 257 -17.45 -5.74 16.08
CA ARG A 257 -18.74 -5.07 16.27
C ARG A 257 -18.77 -4.36 17.62
N GLY A 258 -19.43 -3.22 17.65
CA GLY A 258 -19.71 -2.46 18.87
C GLY A 258 -20.80 -3.13 19.73
N PRO A 259 -21.08 -2.56 20.90
CA PRO A 259 -22.09 -3.07 21.84
C PRO A 259 -23.48 -3.22 21.21
N SER A 260 -23.85 -2.34 20.28
CA SER A 260 -25.14 -2.38 19.55
C SER A 260 -25.11 -3.30 18.31
N SER A 261 -24.10 -4.14 18.18
CA SER A 261 -23.87 -5.00 17.01
C SER A 261 -23.55 -4.29 15.71
N ASN A 262 -23.31 -2.97 15.72
CA ASN A 262 -22.85 -2.21 14.56
C ASN A 262 -21.44 -2.62 14.18
N VAL A 263 -21.15 -2.65 12.89
CA VAL A 263 -19.79 -2.92 12.39
C VAL A 263 -18.83 -1.83 12.85
N GLN A 264 -17.64 -2.23 13.28
CA GLN A 264 -16.56 -1.34 13.67
C GLN A 264 -15.49 -1.36 12.58
N SER A 265 -15.49 -0.34 11.73
CA SER A 265 -14.55 -0.23 10.60
C SER A 265 -13.10 -0.32 11.06
N LEU A 266 -12.25 -0.97 10.25
CA LEU A 266 -10.81 -1.09 10.46
C LEU A 266 -10.09 -0.25 9.40
N THR A 267 -9.75 0.99 9.73
CA THR A 267 -9.02 1.90 8.84
C THR A 267 -7.56 2.08 9.24
N ALA A 268 -7.21 1.70 10.46
CA ALA A 268 -5.84 1.71 10.94
C ALA A 268 -5.06 0.50 10.44
N ARG A 269 -3.75 0.69 10.26
CA ARG A 269 -2.83 -0.40 9.92
C ARG A 269 -2.74 -1.37 11.10
N PRO A 270 -2.86 -2.69 10.88
CA PRO A 270 -2.63 -3.67 11.95
C PRO A 270 -1.20 -3.59 12.46
N GLU A 271 -1.01 -3.75 13.77
CA GLU A 271 0.29 -3.95 14.37
C GLU A 271 0.46 -5.42 14.77
N LEU A 272 1.67 -5.93 14.58
CA LEU A 272 1.99 -7.35 14.74
C LEU A 272 3.04 -7.53 15.82
N GLY A 273 2.83 -8.50 16.69
CA GLY A 273 3.77 -8.76 17.78
C GLY A 273 3.67 -10.19 18.32
N LYS A 274 4.54 -10.51 19.26
CA LYS A 274 4.49 -11.77 20.01
C LYS A 274 4.22 -11.48 21.48
N VAL A 275 3.20 -12.15 22.03
CA VAL A 275 2.86 -12.08 23.46
C VAL A 275 2.95 -13.49 24.02
N ALA A 276 3.79 -13.69 25.02
CA ALA A 276 4.07 -15.00 25.62
C ALA A 276 4.43 -16.09 24.57
N GLY A 277 5.13 -15.69 23.49
CA GLY A 277 5.53 -16.60 22.40
C GLY A 277 4.48 -16.79 21.29
N TYR A 278 3.25 -16.32 21.49
CA TYR A 278 2.17 -16.42 20.50
C TYR A 278 2.17 -15.21 19.58
N ALA A 279 1.89 -15.45 18.28
CA ALA A 279 1.68 -14.39 17.31
C ALA A 279 0.35 -13.67 17.62
N VAL A 280 0.39 -12.34 17.72
CA VAL A 280 -0.77 -11.50 18.03
C VAL A 280 -0.88 -10.39 16.99
N VAL A 281 -2.12 -10.14 16.55
CA VAL A 281 -2.47 -9.02 15.68
C VAL A 281 -3.24 -8.01 16.52
N PHE A 282 -2.72 -6.78 16.61
CA PHE A 282 -3.37 -5.67 17.27
C PHE A 282 -4.07 -4.80 16.22
N VAL A 283 -5.34 -4.51 16.41
CA VAL A 283 -6.12 -3.65 15.51
C VAL A 283 -6.91 -2.63 16.32
N GLY A 284 -6.94 -1.40 15.84
CA GLY A 284 -7.84 -0.36 16.31
C GLY A 284 -9.06 -0.28 15.41
N THR A 285 -10.22 -0.06 15.99
CA THR A 285 -11.45 0.22 15.27
C THR A 285 -11.67 1.72 15.14
N GLY A 286 -12.35 2.13 14.09
CA GLY A 286 -12.74 3.51 13.85
C GLY A 286 -12.71 3.87 12.38
N ARG A 287 -13.43 4.95 12.05
CA ARG A 287 -13.47 5.50 10.70
C ARG A 287 -13.58 7.02 10.77
N TYR A 288 -12.69 7.70 10.05
CA TYR A 288 -12.79 9.11 9.76
C TYR A 288 -12.35 9.36 8.32
N LEU A 289 -13.28 9.17 7.39
CA LEU A 289 -13.07 9.35 5.95
C LEU A 289 -13.83 10.56 5.41
N GLY A 290 -14.73 11.15 6.21
CA GLY A 290 -15.50 12.32 5.84
C GLY A 290 -16.27 12.92 7.01
N ALA A 291 -16.83 14.11 6.82
CA ALA A 291 -17.54 14.87 7.86
C ALA A 291 -18.73 14.11 8.49
N THR A 292 -19.34 13.20 7.74
CA THR A 292 -20.47 12.37 8.22
C THR A 292 -20.04 11.37 9.30
N ASP A 293 -18.76 11.02 9.37
CA ASP A 293 -18.25 10.09 10.38
C ASP A 293 -18.18 10.73 11.78
N LEU A 294 -18.14 12.07 11.85
CA LEU A 294 -18.14 12.81 13.12
C LEU A 294 -19.47 12.73 13.89
N SER A 295 -20.56 12.41 13.21
CA SER A 295 -21.89 12.30 13.84
C SER A 295 -22.20 10.88 14.33
N ASN A 296 -21.31 9.94 14.14
CA ASN A 296 -21.49 8.55 14.55
C ASN A 296 -20.86 8.33 15.95
N ALA A 297 -21.69 8.27 16.98
CA ALA A 297 -21.23 8.14 18.37
C ALA A 297 -20.61 6.78 18.74
N GLU A 298 -20.62 5.81 17.82
CA GLU A 298 -20.08 4.46 18.01
C GLU A 298 -18.75 4.21 17.27
N VAL A 299 -18.17 5.26 16.69
CA VAL A 299 -16.87 5.17 15.98
C VAL A 299 -15.73 5.54 16.92
#